data_6a6711c3fa449de92d8618c878015ff4
#
_entry.id   6a6711c3fa449de92d8618c878015ff4
#
_cell.length_a   1.000
_cell.length_b   1.000
_cell.length_c   1.000
_cell.angle_alpha   90.00
_cell.angle_beta   90.00
_cell.angle_gamma   90.00
#
_symmetry.space_group_name_H-M   'P 1'
#
loop_
_entity.id
_entity.type
_entity.pdbx_description
1 polymer ?
#
loop_
_entity_poly.entity_id
_entity_poly.type
_entity_poly.pdbx_seq_one_letter_code
_entity_poly.pdbx_strand_id
1 'polypeptide(L)'
;MQKYQNEGGPTPAAIVQLLRSASSRAAEDVSTFVDALAFHWIVGATDAHAKNYSLLHARGGSSRLAPLYDVASALPYPHLQTRKLKLAMSLGGEYGMHAIHARHVAKLAHELHLDDARTIDRFRAPPDAKAEARDEPRRRVR
;
A
#
# COMPACT_ATOMS: atom_id res chain seq x y z
N MET A 1 3.60 1.09 -20.50
CA MET A 1 3.23 1.80 -19.25
C MET A 1 4.33 1.59 -18.23
N GLN A 2 4.90 2.66 -17.70
CA GLN A 2 5.92 2.61 -16.66
C GLN A 2 5.32 2.01 -15.37
N LYS A 3 6.06 1.15 -14.69
CA LYS A 3 5.57 0.50 -13.47
C LYS A 3 5.89 1.31 -12.20
N TYR A 4 7.02 1.98 -12.18
CA TYR A 4 7.45 2.79 -11.05
C TYR A 4 7.00 4.24 -11.19
N GLN A 5 6.53 4.81 -10.08
CA GLN A 5 6.04 6.19 -10.07
C GLN A 5 7.13 7.20 -10.42
N ASN A 6 8.36 7.01 -9.92
CA ASN A 6 9.50 7.90 -10.20
C ASN A 6 9.98 7.85 -11.66
N GLU A 7 9.49 6.89 -12.44
CA GLU A 7 9.75 6.74 -13.89
C GLU A 7 8.54 7.17 -14.73
N GLY A 8 7.56 7.85 -14.13
CA GLY A 8 6.32 8.27 -14.80
C GLY A 8 5.17 7.26 -14.73
N GLY A 9 5.27 6.25 -13.87
CA GLY A 9 4.16 5.34 -13.56
C GLY A 9 3.07 5.99 -12.73
N PRO A 10 1.92 5.31 -12.55
CA PRO A 10 0.78 5.85 -11.80
C PRO A 10 1.12 6.18 -10.34
N THR A 11 0.59 7.29 -9.88
CA THR A 11 0.63 7.70 -8.46
C THR A 11 -0.50 7.05 -7.67
N PRO A 12 -0.44 7.02 -6.32
CA PRO A 12 -1.59 6.63 -5.51
C PRO A 12 -2.87 7.41 -5.84
N ALA A 13 -2.75 8.72 -6.10
CA ALA A 13 -3.88 9.55 -6.50
C ALA A 13 -4.50 9.11 -7.84
N ALA A 14 -3.67 8.76 -8.83
CA ALA A 14 -4.16 8.26 -10.11
C ALA A 14 -4.91 6.92 -9.95
N ILE A 15 -4.42 6.02 -9.11
CA ILE A 15 -5.10 4.75 -8.82
C ILE A 15 -6.44 4.99 -8.10
N VAL A 16 -6.48 5.86 -7.09
CA VAL A 16 -7.72 6.20 -6.39
C VAL A 16 -8.73 6.84 -7.33
N GLN A 17 -8.30 7.71 -8.25
CA GLN A 17 -9.17 8.29 -9.26
C GLN A 17 -9.73 7.22 -10.20
N LEU A 18 -8.93 6.27 -10.64
CA LEU A 18 -9.37 5.14 -11.43
C LEU A 18 -10.41 4.29 -10.67
N LEU A 19 -10.15 3.97 -9.40
CA LEU A 19 -11.10 3.22 -8.57
C LEU A 19 -12.42 3.95 -8.39
N ARG A 20 -12.39 5.27 -8.17
CA ARG A 20 -13.60 6.08 -8.07
C ARG A 20 -14.44 6.09 -9.34
N SER A 21 -13.80 6.03 -10.51
CA SER A 21 -14.50 6.05 -11.80
C SER A 21 -14.93 4.66 -12.29
N ALA A 22 -14.19 3.62 -11.98
CA ALA A 22 -14.38 2.27 -12.56
C ALA A 22 -14.96 1.25 -11.60
N SER A 23 -14.76 1.39 -10.30
CA SER A 23 -15.25 0.40 -9.33
C SER A 23 -16.74 0.56 -9.06
N SER A 24 -17.44 -0.56 -9.04
CA SER A 24 -18.85 -0.66 -8.62
C SER A 24 -19.05 -0.45 -7.11
N ARG A 25 -17.96 -0.51 -6.32
CA ARG A 25 -17.92 -0.22 -4.89
C ARG A 25 -16.71 0.65 -4.57
N ALA A 26 -16.67 1.85 -5.16
CA ALA A 26 -15.51 2.73 -5.13
C ALA A 26 -15.00 3.05 -3.72
N ALA A 27 -15.89 3.33 -2.76
CA ALA A 27 -15.49 3.67 -1.39
C ALA A 27 -14.79 2.50 -0.69
N GLU A 28 -15.27 1.27 -0.87
CA GLU A 28 -14.63 0.07 -0.31
C GLU A 28 -13.27 -0.19 -0.96
N ASP A 29 -13.19 -0.11 -2.28
CA ASP A 29 -11.97 -0.39 -3.01
C ASP A 29 -10.89 0.66 -2.76
N VAL A 30 -11.26 1.94 -2.64
CA VAL A 30 -10.34 3.01 -2.20
C VAL A 30 -9.84 2.73 -0.78
N SER A 31 -10.74 2.34 0.13
CA SER A 31 -10.36 1.97 1.49
C SER A 31 -9.35 0.82 1.50
N THR A 32 -9.63 -0.25 0.75
CA THR A 32 -8.73 -1.41 0.62
C THR A 32 -7.37 -1.03 0.02
N PHE A 33 -7.36 -0.14 -0.97
CA PHE A 33 -6.12 0.34 -1.57
C PHE A 33 -5.27 1.14 -0.58
N VAL A 34 -5.87 1.99 0.24
CA VAL A 34 -5.16 2.75 1.28
C VAL A 34 -4.62 1.82 2.37
N ASP A 35 -5.37 0.81 2.76
CA ASP A 35 -4.91 -0.23 3.68
C ASP A 35 -3.73 -1.03 3.08
N ALA A 36 -3.76 -1.28 1.77
CA ALA A 36 -2.63 -1.90 1.07
C ALA A 36 -1.37 -1.04 1.09
N LEU A 37 -1.49 0.27 0.88
CA LEU A 37 -0.34 1.20 0.98
C LEU A 37 0.26 1.18 2.38
N ALA A 38 -0.57 1.22 3.43
CA ALA A 38 -0.14 1.13 4.81
C ALA A 38 0.56 -0.21 5.09
N PHE A 39 -0.04 -1.31 4.64
CA PHE A 39 0.52 -2.65 4.77
C PHE A 39 1.89 -2.78 4.09
N HIS A 40 2.01 -2.33 2.84
CA HIS A 40 3.26 -2.38 2.09
C HIS A 40 4.39 -1.60 2.78
N TRP A 41 4.06 -0.45 3.38
CA TRP A 41 5.02 0.32 4.16
C TRP A 41 5.43 -0.43 5.43
N ILE A 42 4.48 -0.99 6.18
CA ILE A 42 4.73 -1.71 7.45
C ILE A 42 5.61 -2.95 7.22
N VAL A 43 5.33 -3.73 6.18
CA VAL A 43 6.07 -4.97 5.89
C VAL A 43 7.31 -4.75 5.03
N GLY A 44 7.58 -3.53 4.59
CA GLY A 44 8.72 -3.22 3.73
C GLY A 44 8.62 -3.84 2.34
N ALA A 45 7.45 -3.80 1.72
CA ALA A 45 7.23 -4.28 0.36
C ALA A 45 7.72 -3.23 -0.66
N THR A 46 9.02 -3.20 -0.90
CA THR A 46 9.70 -2.17 -1.71
C THR A 46 9.41 -2.26 -3.21
N ASP A 47 8.94 -3.39 -3.71
CA ASP A 47 8.55 -3.57 -5.12
C ASP A 47 7.03 -3.55 -5.36
N ALA A 48 6.25 -3.04 -4.42
CA ALA A 48 4.80 -2.89 -4.55
C ALA A 48 4.45 -1.70 -5.45
N HIS A 49 4.63 -1.87 -6.74
CA HIS A 49 4.39 -0.85 -7.78
C HIS A 49 2.98 -0.95 -8.38
N ALA A 50 2.63 -0.01 -9.26
CA ALA A 50 1.29 0.10 -9.83
C ALA A 50 0.77 -1.16 -10.54
N LYS A 51 1.66 -1.98 -11.14
CA LYS A 51 1.26 -3.23 -11.82
C LYS A 51 0.88 -4.37 -10.87
N ASN A 52 1.10 -4.20 -9.57
CA ASN A 52 0.67 -5.15 -8.53
C ASN A 52 -0.78 -4.90 -8.11
N TYR A 53 -1.46 -3.94 -8.74
CA TYR A 53 -2.88 -3.70 -8.57
C TYR A 53 -3.60 -3.95 -9.89
N SER A 54 -4.74 -4.61 -9.83
CA SER A 54 -5.57 -4.89 -11.00
C SER A 54 -7.05 -4.80 -10.68
N LEU A 55 -7.85 -4.68 -11.73
CA LEU A 55 -9.29 -4.71 -11.63
C LEU A 55 -9.81 -6.05 -12.11
N LEU A 56 -10.70 -6.65 -11.33
CA LEU A 56 -11.51 -7.77 -11.75
C LEU A 56 -12.77 -7.23 -12.46
N HIS A 57 -13.02 -7.71 -13.66
CA HIS A 57 -14.19 -7.38 -14.44
C HIS A 57 -15.21 -8.52 -14.38
N ALA A 58 -16.42 -8.21 -14.00
CA ALA A 58 -17.52 -9.16 -13.98
C ALA A 58 -18.50 -8.93 -15.15
N ARG A 59 -19.37 -9.89 -15.40
CA ARG A 59 -20.45 -9.74 -16.36
C ARG A 59 -21.35 -8.55 -15.98
N GLY A 60 -21.82 -7.81 -16.97
CA GLY A 60 -22.65 -6.61 -16.75
C GLY A 60 -21.83 -5.33 -16.52
N GLY A 61 -20.50 -5.37 -16.72
CA GLY A 61 -19.64 -4.17 -16.70
C GLY A 61 -19.23 -3.70 -15.32
N SER A 62 -19.52 -4.47 -14.26
CA SER A 62 -19.03 -4.14 -12.93
C SER A 62 -17.54 -4.47 -12.78
N SER A 63 -16.81 -3.61 -12.09
CA SER A 63 -15.38 -3.81 -11.81
C SER A 63 -15.11 -3.63 -10.33
N ARG A 64 -14.12 -4.36 -9.82
CA ARG A 64 -13.66 -4.29 -8.43
C ARG A 64 -12.14 -4.36 -8.38
N LEU A 65 -11.55 -3.76 -7.34
CA LEU A 65 -10.14 -3.99 -7.03
C LEU A 65 -9.91 -5.48 -6.77
N ALA A 66 -8.92 -6.07 -7.44
CA ALA A 66 -8.51 -7.44 -7.19
C ALA A 66 -7.88 -7.58 -5.79
N PRO A 67 -7.93 -8.76 -5.16
CA PRO A 67 -7.15 -9.04 -3.96
C PRO A 67 -5.66 -8.73 -4.19
N LEU A 68 -4.96 -8.37 -3.11
CA LEU A 68 -3.52 -8.11 -3.19
C LEU A 68 -2.76 -9.37 -3.59
N TYR A 69 -1.76 -9.20 -4.42
CA TYR A 69 -0.84 -10.25 -4.85
C TYR A 69 0.58 -9.70 -4.98
N ASP A 70 1.55 -10.59 -5.09
CA ASP A 70 2.96 -10.25 -5.30
C ASP A 70 3.51 -9.31 -4.20
N VAL A 71 3.17 -9.63 -2.94
CA VAL A 71 3.68 -8.90 -1.78
C VAL A 71 4.90 -9.61 -1.24
N ALA A 72 6.06 -8.97 -1.33
CA ALA A 72 7.32 -9.47 -0.80
C ALA A 72 7.99 -8.42 0.09
N SER A 73 8.35 -8.82 1.32
CA SER A 73 9.06 -7.95 2.25
C SER A 73 10.56 -7.94 1.97
N ALA A 74 11.17 -6.75 1.98
CA ALA A 74 12.62 -6.59 1.95
C ALA A 74 13.28 -6.68 3.34
N LEU A 75 12.50 -6.59 4.43
CA LEU A 75 13.01 -6.54 5.80
C LEU A 75 13.82 -7.78 6.25
N PRO A 76 13.48 -9.02 5.81
CA PRO A 76 14.23 -10.22 6.22
C PRO A 76 15.62 -10.32 5.61
N TYR A 77 15.99 -9.47 4.67
CA TYR A 77 17.26 -9.55 3.96
C TYR A 77 18.33 -8.65 4.61
N PRO A 78 19.28 -9.23 5.42
CA PRO A 78 20.23 -8.42 6.20
C PRO A 78 21.23 -7.62 5.37
N HIS A 79 21.48 -8.03 4.12
CA HIS A 79 22.36 -7.30 3.20
C HIS A 79 21.72 -6.03 2.64
N LEU A 80 20.41 -5.90 2.72
CA LEU A 80 19.71 -4.69 2.34
C LEU A 80 19.77 -3.71 3.51
N GLN A 81 20.39 -2.55 3.27
CA GLN A 81 20.44 -1.50 4.28
C GLN A 81 19.04 -0.91 4.48
N THR A 82 18.34 -1.34 5.54
CA THR A 82 16.95 -0.96 5.81
C THR A 82 16.73 0.55 5.78
N ARG A 83 17.70 1.34 6.25
CA ARG A 83 17.65 2.82 6.20
C ARG A 83 17.63 3.40 4.79
N LYS A 84 18.04 2.65 3.78
CA LYS A 84 18.05 3.08 2.36
C LYS A 84 16.89 2.51 1.56
N LEU A 85 16.03 1.71 2.16
CA LEU A 85 14.88 1.14 1.47
C LEU A 85 13.90 2.24 1.05
N LYS A 86 13.45 2.14 -0.20
CA LYS A 86 12.48 3.04 -0.80
C LYS A 86 11.27 2.25 -1.27
N LEU A 87 10.10 2.82 -1.12
CA LEU A 87 8.87 2.28 -1.70
C LEU A 87 8.83 2.54 -3.21
N ALA A 88 8.15 1.69 -3.95
CA ALA A 88 7.90 1.86 -5.37
C ALA A 88 6.89 2.99 -5.67
N MET A 89 6.02 3.29 -4.70
CA MET A 89 5.06 4.39 -4.73
C MET A 89 5.30 5.31 -3.54
N SER A 90 5.32 6.63 -3.79
CA SER A 90 5.51 7.60 -2.72
C SER A 90 4.27 7.74 -1.83
N LEU A 91 4.50 8.00 -0.56
CA LEU A 91 3.46 8.39 0.38
C LEU A 91 3.62 9.90 0.68
N GLY A 92 2.70 10.71 0.17
CA GLY A 92 2.79 12.16 0.30
C GLY A 92 4.08 12.76 -0.30
N GLY A 93 4.59 12.15 -1.37
CA GLY A 93 5.82 12.57 -2.05
C GLY A 93 7.11 11.97 -1.50
N GLU A 94 7.06 11.21 -0.40
CA GLU A 94 8.22 10.56 0.20
C GLU A 94 8.30 9.08 -0.18
N TYR A 95 9.46 8.64 -0.67
CA TYR A 95 9.74 7.25 -1.03
C TYR A 95 10.49 6.48 0.04
N GLY A 96 11.33 7.16 0.84
CA GLY A 96 12.16 6.54 1.85
C GLY A 96 11.35 6.00 3.01
N MET A 97 11.37 4.68 3.23
CA MET A 97 10.54 4.03 4.26
C MET A 97 10.73 4.65 5.64
N HIS A 98 11.97 4.97 6.01
CA HIS A 98 12.29 5.55 7.33
C HIS A 98 12.07 7.06 7.42
N ALA A 99 11.85 7.73 6.28
CA ALA A 99 11.59 9.15 6.21
C ALA A 99 10.08 9.48 6.21
N ILE A 100 9.23 8.45 6.08
CA ILE A 100 7.78 8.61 6.10
C ILE A 100 7.30 8.86 7.53
N HIS A 101 6.67 10.01 7.74
CA HIS A 101 6.11 10.45 9.00
C HIS A 101 4.63 10.82 8.84
N ALA A 102 3.93 11.07 9.94
CA ALA A 102 2.52 11.44 9.93
C ALA A 102 2.18 12.60 8.98
N ARG A 103 3.07 13.59 8.82
CA ARG A 103 2.88 14.70 7.87
C ARG A 103 2.81 14.24 6.41
N HIS A 104 3.54 13.18 6.04
CA HIS A 104 3.49 12.62 4.69
C HIS A 104 2.20 11.85 4.46
N VAL A 105 1.73 11.13 5.50
CA VAL A 105 0.44 10.42 5.46
C VAL A 105 -0.73 11.41 5.39
N ALA A 106 -0.67 12.52 6.15
CA ALA A 106 -1.66 13.59 6.07
C ALA A 106 -1.69 14.21 4.66
N LYS A 107 -0.51 14.48 4.08
CA LYS A 107 -0.43 14.97 2.69
C LYS A 107 -1.01 13.98 1.70
N LEU A 108 -0.72 12.68 1.85
CA LEU A 108 -1.33 11.63 1.04
C LEU A 108 -2.85 11.65 1.16
N ALA A 109 -3.39 11.70 2.39
CA ALA A 109 -4.83 11.77 2.62
C ALA A 109 -5.47 12.96 1.91
N HIS A 110 -4.83 14.13 1.98
CA HIS A 110 -5.28 15.32 1.26
C HIS A 110 -5.27 15.12 -0.27
N GLU A 111 -4.20 14.55 -0.83
CA GLU A 111 -4.09 14.22 -2.26
C GLU A 111 -5.15 13.22 -2.71
N LEU A 112 -5.55 12.30 -1.82
CA LEU A 112 -6.58 11.29 -2.08
C LEU A 112 -8.00 11.75 -1.73
N HIS A 113 -8.18 12.98 -1.24
CA HIS A 113 -9.46 13.51 -0.73
C HIS A 113 -10.08 12.61 0.35
N LEU A 114 -9.26 12.24 1.33
CA LEU A 114 -9.62 11.42 2.49
C LEU A 114 -9.42 12.20 3.79
N ASP A 115 -10.03 11.72 4.88
CA ASP A 115 -9.82 12.27 6.22
C ASP A 115 -8.41 11.97 6.73
N ASP A 116 -7.70 13.01 7.18
CA ASP A 116 -6.29 12.92 7.60
C ASP A 116 -6.14 12.03 8.83
N ALA A 117 -6.95 12.23 9.87
CA ALA A 117 -6.83 11.50 11.13
C ALA A 117 -7.09 10.00 10.94
N ARG A 118 -8.14 9.65 10.21
CA ARG A 118 -8.48 8.26 9.90
C ARG A 118 -7.40 7.60 9.03
N THR A 119 -6.82 8.33 8.08
CA THR A 119 -5.75 7.82 7.24
C THR A 119 -4.48 7.60 8.06
N ILE A 120 -4.11 8.54 8.92
CA ILE A 120 -2.95 8.39 9.82
C ILE A 120 -3.14 7.17 10.73
N ASP A 121 -4.32 6.94 11.27
CA ASP A 121 -4.59 5.78 12.14
C ASP A 121 -4.42 4.43 11.41
N ARG A 122 -4.72 4.35 10.12
CA ARG A 122 -4.44 3.15 9.30
C ARG A 122 -2.96 2.84 9.16
N PHE A 123 -2.11 3.85 9.11
CA PHE A 123 -0.66 3.72 9.07
C PHE A 123 -0.02 3.47 10.46
N ARG A 124 -0.75 3.70 11.53
CA ARG A 124 -0.40 3.18 12.86
C ARG A 124 -0.80 1.72 12.85
N ALA A 125 0.19 0.79 12.86
CA ALA A 125 -0.08 -0.65 12.79
C ALA A 125 -1.37 -1.04 13.54
N PRO A 126 -2.35 -1.67 12.87
CA PRO A 126 -3.59 -2.05 13.51
C PRO A 126 -3.30 -2.94 14.73
N PRO A 127 -4.01 -2.78 15.84
CA PRO A 127 -3.77 -3.56 17.06
C PRO A 127 -3.76 -5.07 16.83
N ASP A 128 -4.51 -5.55 15.83
CA ASP A 128 -4.63 -6.98 15.50
C ASP A 128 -3.42 -7.54 14.75
N ALA A 129 -2.72 -6.76 13.94
CA ALA A 129 -1.49 -7.19 13.26
C ALA A 129 -0.34 -7.52 14.23
N LYS A 130 -0.36 -6.95 15.45
CA LYS A 130 0.58 -7.28 16.53
C LYS A 130 0.19 -8.57 17.28
N ALA A 131 -1.07 -8.96 17.28
CA ALA A 131 -1.54 -10.17 17.92
C ALA A 131 -1.23 -11.41 17.09
N GLU A 132 -1.47 -11.35 15.78
CA GLU A 132 -1.21 -12.49 14.87
C GLU A 132 0.28 -12.79 14.70
N ALA A 133 1.15 -11.77 14.66
CA ALA A 133 2.60 -11.96 14.59
C ALA A 133 3.22 -12.58 15.86
N ARG A 134 2.47 -12.61 16.99
CA ARG A 134 2.92 -13.22 18.25
C ARG A 134 2.53 -14.69 18.40
N ASP A 135 1.58 -15.18 17.60
CA ASP A 135 0.98 -16.50 17.81
C ASP A 135 1.38 -17.52 16.74
N GLU A 136 2.32 -17.22 15.84
CA GLU A 136 2.93 -18.24 15.00
C GLU A 136 3.93 -19.07 15.83
N PRO A 137 3.62 -20.35 16.13
CA PRO A 137 4.57 -21.23 16.78
C PRO A 137 5.74 -21.42 15.82
N ARG A 138 6.95 -21.06 16.27
CA ARG A 138 8.20 -21.36 15.57
C ARG A 138 8.20 -22.85 15.20
N ARG A 139 7.84 -23.19 13.98
CA ARG A 139 8.03 -24.51 13.45
C ARG A 139 9.54 -24.78 13.47
N ARG A 140 9.97 -25.58 14.45
CA ARG A 140 11.31 -26.16 14.45
C ARG A 140 11.39 -27.03 13.20
N VAL A 141 12.16 -26.60 12.23
CA VAL A 141 12.66 -27.46 11.15
C VAL A 141 13.64 -28.42 11.80
N ARG A 142 13.30 -29.69 11.77
CA ARG A 142 14.24 -30.75 12.09
C ARG A 142 15.10 -31.06 10.88
#